data_239182304dfae622a480a32e0c8ad9d6
#
_entry.id   239182304dfae622a480a32e0c8ad9d6
#
_cell.length_a   1.000
_cell.length_b   1.000
_cell.length_c   1.000
_cell.angle_alpha   90.00
_cell.angle_beta   90.00
_cell.angle_gamma   90.00
#
_symmetry.space_group_name_H-M   'P 1'
#
loop_
_entity.id
_entity.type
_entity.pdbx_description
1 polymer ?
#
loop_
_entity_poly.entity_id
_entity_poly.type
_entity_poly.pdbx_seq_one_letter_code
_entity_poly.pdbx_strand_id
1 'polypeptide(L)'
;MNELLLIGSVVLIFGTVILAYKLFGKAGLFCVSAIATVLANIEVIILVKAFGMEQTLGNVLFASTFLITDILSECEGRKEANKAVTMSIFVSVFFLLLSQSWLLYVPSAGDTMMPSIKAVFSNTPRMILASLVVYVVSQFFDVWLYHKWWAFTEKRFGDKRRFLWLRNNGSTLVSQIINTLLFTLFAFWGTYDLKTIGSIFISSYVIYVVTSLLDTPFVYLARHIHDKKIKENL
;
A
#
# COMPACT_ATOMS: atom_id res chain seq x y z
N MET A 1 -7.24 19.72 11.93
CA MET A 1 -6.01 19.93 11.12
C MET A 1 -5.54 18.61 10.51
N ASN A 2 -5.39 17.55 11.28
CA ASN A 2 -4.95 16.24 10.78
C ASN A 2 -5.88 15.65 9.71
N GLU A 3 -7.19 15.87 9.82
CA GLU A 3 -8.19 15.42 8.85
C GLU A 3 -7.92 16.01 7.45
N LEU A 4 -7.67 17.33 7.39
CA LEU A 4 -7.35 18.00 6.12
C LEU A 4 -6.01 17.54 5.55
N LEU A 5 -5.02 17.31 6.41
CA LEU A 5 -3.72 16.79 5.98
C LEU A 5 -3.85 15.36 5.43
N LEU A 6 -4.65 14.50 6.07
CA LEU A 6 -4.89 13.14 5.57
C LEU A 6 -5.62 13.14 4.22
N ILE A 7 -6.66 13.97 4.07
CA ILE A 7 -7.35 14.12 2.78
C ILE A 7 -6.37 14.63 1.72
N GLY A 8 -5.57 15.65 2.06
CA GLY A 8 -4.52 16.17 1.18
C GLY A 8 -3.49 15.12 0.79
N SER A 9 -3.07 14.26 1.74
CA SER A 9 -2.15 13.15 1.49
C SER A 9 -2.74 12.11 0.53
N VAL A 10 -4.01 11.74 0.69
CA VAL A 10 -4.70 10.84 -0.25
C VAL A 10 -4.69 11.43 -1.67
N VAL A 11 -5.08 12.69 -1.82
CA VAL A 11 -5.10 13.37 -3.13
C VAL A 11 -3.70 13.46 -3.74
N LEU A 12 -2.70 13.82 -2.93
CA LEU A 12 -1.31 13.93 -3.36
C LEU A 12 -0.77 12.56 -3.82
N ILE A 13 -0.93 11.53 -2.99
CA ILE A 13 -0.38 10.19 -3.25
C ILE A 13 -1.08 9.55 -4.45
N PHE A 14 -2.42 9.53 -4.48
CA PHE A 14 -3.16 8.93 -5.59
C PHE A 14 -2.99 9.74 -6.89
N GLY A 15 -2.94 11.07 -6.79
CA GLY A 15 -2.61 11.94 -7.92
C GLY A 15 -1.21 11.67 -8.46
N THR A 16 -0.22 11.44 -7.58
CA THR A 16 1.16 11.07 -7.97
C THR A 16 1.18 9.71 -8.69
N VAL A 17 0.42 8.72 -8.22
CA VAL A 17 0.29 7.41 -8.90
C VAL A 17 -0.21 7.60 -10.33
N ILE A 18 -1.27 8.38 -10.53
CA ILE A 18 -1.82 8.64 -11.88
C ILE A 18 -0.83 9.43 -12.74
N LEU A 19 -0.18 10.43 -12.18
CA LEU A 19 0.82 11.23 -12.90
C LEU A 19 2.01 10.36 -13.34
N ALA A 20 2.50 9.50 -12.45
CA ALA A 20 3.58 8.55 -12.77
C ALA A 20 3.15 7.57 -13.88
N TYR A 21 1.93 7.06 -13.83
CA TYR A 21 1.40 6.21 -14.90
C TYR A 21 1.28 6.95 -16.22
N LYS A 22 0.80 8.19 -16.21
CA LYS A 22 0.68 9.03 -17.40
C LYS A 22 2.03 9.32 -18.04
N LEU A 23 3.04 9.68 -17.24
CA LEU A 23 4.36 10.09 -17.73
C LEU A 23 5.26 8.90 -18.12
N PHE A 24 5.28 7.86 -17.26
CA PHE A 24 6.26 6.77 -17.36
C PHE A 24 5.64 5.39 -17.58
N GLY A 25 4.30 5.29 -17.69
CA GLY A 25 3.59 4.03 -17.83
C GLY A 25 3.81 3.10 -16.63
N LYS A 26 3.86 1.80 -16.87
CA LYS A 26 4.08 0.79 -15.82
C LYS A 26 5.40 0.96 -15.06
N ALA A 27 6.44 1.50 -15.69
CA ALA A 27 7.71 1.76 -15.01
C ALA A 27 7.56 2.79 -13.89
N GLY A 28 6.77 3.85 -14.12
CA GLY A 28 6.43 4.82 -13.08
C GLY A 28 5.70 4.18 -11.90
N LEU A 29 4.76 3.27 -12.16
CA LEU A 29 4.04 2.55 -11.11
C LEU A 29 4.97 1.64 -10.30
N PHE A 30 5.92 0.96 -10.94
CA PHE A 30 6.93 0.15 -10.23
C PHE A 30 7.77 1.00 -9.27
N CYS A 31 8.24 2.15 -9.75
CA CYS A 31 9.02 3.08 -8.91
C CYS A 31 8.21 3.61 -7.74
N VAL A 32 6.98 4.08 -7.99
CA VAL A 32 6.11 4.62 -6.93
C VAL A 32 5.74 3.53 -5.92
N SER A 33 5.43 2.30 -6.38
CA SER A 33 5.12 1.18 -5.48
C SER A 33 6.28 0.85 -4.55
N ALA A 34 7.50 0.78 -5.07
CA ALA A 34 8.70 0.49 -4.28
C ALA A 34 8.97 1.59 -3.25
N ILE A 35 8.88 2.87 -3.63
CA ILE A 35 9.07 4.00 -2.72
C ILE A 35 7.95 4.04 -1.68
N ALA A 36 6.69 3.86 -2.09
CA ALA A 36 5.55 3.87 -1.18
C ALA A 36 5.68 2.79 -0.09
N THR A 37 6.16 1.59 -0.45
CA THR A 37 6.36 0.50 0.51
C THR A 37 7.44 0.84 1.54
N VAL A 38 8.54 1.47 1.12
CA VAL A 38 9.63 1.92 2.02
C VAL A 38 9.13 3.01 2.96
N LEU A 39 8.49 4.04 2.41
CA LEU A 39 7.98 5.16 3.20
C LEU A 39 6.88 4.73 4.16
N ALA A 40 5.98 3.83 3.75
CA ALA A 40 4.94 3.29 4.63
C ALA A 40 5.54 2.57 5.86
N ASN A 41 6.67 1.87 5.72
CA ASN A 41 7.38 1.26 6.83
C ASN A 41 8.02 2.29 7.80
N ILE A 42 8.31 3.49 7.34
CA ILE A 42 8.76 4.59 8.20
C ILE A 42 7.55 5.26 8.85
N GLU A 43 6.52 5.57 8.08
CA GLU A 43 5.33 6.27 8.55
C GLU A 43 4.45 5.44 9.50
N VAL A 44 4.59 4.10 9.50
CA VAL A 44 3.83 3.23 10.41
C VAL A 44 4.10 3.50 11.90
N ILE A 45 5.27 4.07 12.22
CA ILE A 45 5.61 4.46 13.61
C ILE A 45 5.04 5.82 14.02
N ILE A 46 4.51 6.60 13.07
CA ILE A 46 3.93 7.92 13.32
C ILE A 46 2.44 7.75 13.59
N LEU A 47 2.04 7.93 14.86
CA LEU A 47 0.64 7.89 15.26
C LEU A 47 0.02 9.29 15.13
N VAL A 48 -1.14 9.36 14.51
CA VAL A 48 -1.94 10.57 14.37
C VAL A 48 -3.37 10.32 14.81
N LYS A 49 -4.00 11.33 15.42
CA LYS A 49 -5.42 11.29 15.73
C LYS A 49 -6.19 12.12 14.70
N ALA A 50 -7.13 11.48 14.00
CA ALA A 50 -8.01 12.13 13.04
C ALA A 50 -9.37 11.42 13.01
N PHE A 51 -10.44 12.15 12.76
CA PHE A 51 -11.83 11.65 12.77
C PHE A 51 -12.20 10.90 14.06
N GLY A 52 -11.62 11.32 15.20
CA GLY A 52 -11.84 10.68 16.50
C GLY A 52 -11.09 9.36 16.70
N MET A 53 -10.33 8.87 15.74
CA MET A 53 -9.60 7.59 15.80
C MET A 53 -8.09 7.81 15.80
N GLU A 54 -7.36 6.97 16.51
CA GLU A 54 -5.90 6.86 16.40
C GLU A 54 -5.54 5.93 15.25
N GLN A 55 -4.58 6.36 14.44
CA GLN A 55 -4.13 5.60 13.28
C GLN A 55 -2.65 5.87 12.99
N THR A 56 -2.02 4.96 12.27
CA THR A 56 -0.68 5.20 11.74
C THR A 56 -0.74 6.00 10.44
N LEU A 57 0.18 6.93 10.27
CA LEU A 57 0.25 7.74 9.05
C LEU A 57 0.50 6.88 7.80
N GLY A 58 1.23 5.78 7.96
CA GLY A 58 1.56 4.84 6.88
C GLY A 58 0.37 4.15 6.22
N ASN A 59 -0.83 4.16 6.81
CA ASN A 59 -2.01 3.52 6.25
C ASN A 59 -2.36 4.05 4.85
N VAL A 60 -2.23 5.36 4.60
CA VAL A 60 -2.58 5.99 3.31
C VAL A 60 -1.57 5.59 2.22
N LEU A 61 -0.26 5.63 2.54
CA LEU A 61 0.78 5.17 1.62
C LEU A 61 0.64 3.68 1.31
N PHE A 62 0.36 2.86 2.33
CA PHE A 62 0.15 1.45 2.14
C PHE A 62 -1.08 1.18 1.24
N ALA A 63 -2.18 1.91 1.41
CA ALA A 63 -3.35 1.82 0.54
C ALA A 63 -3.00 2.13 -0.93
N SER A 64 -2.07 3.05 -1.19
CA SER A 64 -1.65 3.37 -2.57
C SER A 64 -0.98 2.20 -3.29
N THR A 65 -0.40 1.25 -2.57
CA THR A 65 0.19 0.04 -3.18
C THR A 65 -0.88 -0.88 -3.78
N PHE A 66 -2.08 -0.92 -3.19
CA PHE A 66 -3.24 -1.62 -3.75
C PHE A 66 -3.77 -0.90 -5.00
N LEU A 67 -3.94 0.42 -4.94
CA LEU A 67 -4.28 1.22 -6.13
C LEU A 67 -3.32 0.94 -7.30
N ILE A 68 -2.01 0.87 -7.03
CA ILE A 68 -1.00 0.59 -8.06
C ILE A 68 -1.18 -0.80 -8.65
N THR A 69 -1.37 -1.83 -7.82
CA THR A 69 -1.57 -3.21 -8.29
C THR A 69 -2.90 -3.39 -9.02
N ASP A 70 -3.93 -2.64 -8.65
CA ASP A 70 -5.23 -2.63 -9.34
C ASP A 70 -5.14 -1.96 -10.71
N ILE A 71 -4.43 -0.81 -10.81
CA ILE A 71 -4.15 -0.17 -12.11
C ILE A 71 -3.34 -1.10 -13.01
N LEU A 72 -2.28 -1.74 -12.48
CA LEU A 72 -1.49 -2.69 -13.25
C LEU A 72 -2.29 -3.93 -13.65
N SER A 73 -3.13 -4.46 -12.77
CA SER A 73 -4.02 -5.59 -13.07
C SER A 73 -5.00 -5.25 -14.19
N GLU A 74 -5.59 -4.04 -14.14
CA GLU A 74 -6.58 -3.59 -15.11
C GLU A 74 -5.99 -3.24 -16.47
N CYS A 75 -4.84 -2.54 -16.49
CA CYS A 75 -4.28 -1.95 -17.69
C CYS A 75 -3.18 -2.80 -18.33
N GLU A 76 -2.35 -3.48 -17.51
CA GLU A 76 -1.12 -4.14 -17.95
C GLU A 76 -1.18 -5.68 -17.73
N GLY A 77 -2.14 -6.13 -16.93
CA GLY A 77 -2.40 -7.52 -16.65
C GLY A 77 -1.66 -8.07 -15.42
N ARG A 78 -2.09 -9.27 -15.00
CA ARG A 78 -1.68 -9.94 -13.76
C ARG A 78 -0.16 -10.07 -13.59
N LYS A 79 0.57 -10.33 -14.68
CA LYS A 79 2.04 -10.52 -14.61
C LYS A 79 2.74 -9.24 -14.15
N GLU A 80 2.32 -8.09 -14.67
CA GLU A 80 2.93 -6.80 -14.31
C GLU A 80 2.53 -6.40 -12.88
N ALA A 81 1.30 -6.64 -12.45
CA ALA A 81 0.89 -6.45 -11.06
C ALA A 81 1.76 -7.29 -10.10
N ASN A 82 1.90 -8.59 -10.34
CA ASN A 82 2.76 -9.45 -9.53
C ASN A 82 4.23 -9.00 -9.56
N LYS A 83 4.70 -8.48 -10.69
CA LYS A 83 6.07 -7.95 -10.82
C LYS A 83 6.27 -6.72 -9.93
N ALA A 84 5.31 -5.80 -9.88
CA ALA A 84 5.36 -4.65 -8.98
C ALA A 84 5.46 -5.10 -7.51
N VAL A 85 4.63 -6.07 -7.09
CA VAL A 85 4.68 -6.63 -5.74
C VAL A 85 6.07 -7.22 -5.45
N THR A 86 6.60 -8.04 -6.36
CA THR A 86 7.92 -8.67 -6.19
C THR A 86 9.04 -7.62 -6.09
N MET A 87 8.99 -6.58 -6.94
CA MET A 87 9.98 -5.49 -6.90
C MET A 87 9.89 -4.71 -5.58
N SER A 88 8.68 -4.43 -5.09
CA SER A 88 8.49 -3.73 -3.81
C SER A 88 8.97 -4.57 -2.63
N ILE A 89 8.78 -5.89 -2.65
CA ILE A 89 9.33 -6.82 -1.65
C ILE A 89 10.87 -6.76 -1.68
N PHE A 90 11.48 -6.86 -2.86
CA PHE A 90 12.94 -6.80 -3.00
C PHE A 90 13.50 -5.50 -2.43
N VAL A 91 12.90 -4.34 -2.81
CA VAL A 91 13.33 -3.03 -2.32
C VAL A 91 13.12 -2.89 -0.81
N SER A 92 12.02 -3.43 -0.26
CA SER A 92 11.76 -3.40 1.19
C SER A 92 12.75 -4.25 1.97
N VAL A 93 13.13 -5.44 1.47
CA VAL A 93 14.18 -6.27 2.09
C VAL A 93 15.53 -5.57 2.04
N PHE A 94 15.89 -4.98 0.89
CA PHE A 94 17.12 -4.21 0.74
C PHE A 94 17.15 -3.03 1.71
N PHE A 95 16.07 -2.27 1.80
CA PHE A 95 15.95 -1.16 2.74
C PHE A 95 16.06 -1.61 4.20
N LEU A 96 15.42 -2.74 4.56
CA LEU A 96 15.54 -3.32 5.91
C LEU A 96 17.00 -3.63 6.24
N LEU A 97 17.70 -4.37 5.38
CA LEU A 97 19.09 -4.73 5.59
C LEU A 97 19.99 -3.50 5.70
N LEU A 98 19.79 -2.52 4.82
CA LEU A 98 20.57 -1.30 4.81
C LEU A 98 20.32 -0.44 6.06
N SER A 99 19.06 -0.25 6.45
CA SER A 99 18.72 0.54 7.65
C SER A 99 19.23 -0.10 8.93
N GLN A 100 19.21 -1.44 9.04
CA GLN A 100 19.82 -2.13 10.18
C GLN A 100 21.35 -2.00 10.19
N SER A 101 22.01 -1.98 9.01
CA SER A 101 23.45 -1.78 8.93
C SER A 101 23.88 -0.41 9.47
N TRP A 102 23.07 0.65 9.33
CA TRP A 102 23.37 1.97 9.88
C TRP A 102 23.55 1.96 11.40
N LEU A 103 22.81 1.09 12.11
CA LEU A 103 22.86 1.00 13.57
C LEU A 103 24.18 0.39 14.08
N LEU A 104 24.95 -0.27 13.20
CA LEU A 104 26.24 -0.88 13.53
C LEU A 104 27.40 0.12 13.47
N TYR A 105 27.22 1.28 12.82
CA TYR A 105 28.25 2.29 12.72
C TYR A 105 28.45 3.02 14.04
N VAL A 106 29.73 3.30 14.36
CA VAL A 106 30.11 4.15 15.51
C VAL A 106 30.10 5.61 15.04
N PRO A 107 29.23 6.46 15.61
CA PRO A 107 29.11 7.85 15.18
C PRO A 107 30.41 8.63 15.56
N SER A 108 30.74 9.62 14.76
CA SER A 108 31.83 10.56 15.09
C SER A 108 31.43 11.49 16.24
N ALA A 109 32.41 12.15 16.88
CA ALA A 109 32.16 13.07 17.99
C ALA A 109 31.26 14.28 17.60
N GLY A 110 31.23 14.64 16.32
CA GLY A 110 30.36 15.72 15.79
C GLY A 110 28.97 15.27 15.29
N ASP A 111 28.65 13.97 15.36
CA ASP A 111 27.37 13.46 14.90
C ASP A 111 26.27 13.77 15.90
N THR A 112 25.17 14.36 15.39
CA THR A 112 23.97 14.68 16.17
C THR A 112 22.75 13.85 15.72
N MET A 113 22.86 13.08 14.63
CA MET A 113 21.71 12.41 13.99
C MET A 113 21.55 10.95 14.41
N MET A 114 22.61 10.25 14.77
CA MET A 114 22.57 8.84 15.12
C MET A 114 21.56 8.49 16.24
N PRO A 115 21.37 9.30 17.30
CA PRO A 115 20.33 9.05 18.28
C PRO A 115 18.92 8.99 17.66
N SER A 116 18.60 9.90 16.75
CA SER A 116 17.32 9.94 16.04
C SER A 116 17.16 8.75 15.09
N ILE A 117 18.20 8.40 14.35
CA ILE A 117 18.22 7.21 13.48
C ILE A 117 18.01 5.94 14.32
N LYS A 118 18.68 5.81 15.46
CA LYS A 118 18.47 4.69 16.39
C LYS A 118 17.04 4.67 16.92
N ALA A 119 16.45 5.80 17.30
CA ALA A 119 15.08 5.87 17.77
C ALA A 119 14.08 5.40 16.70
N VAL A 120 14.31 5.73 15.43
CA VAL A 120 13.44 5.31 14.30
C VAL A 120 13.62 3.82 13.99
N PHE A 121 14.86 3.30 13.94
CA PHE A 121 15.10 1.99 13.34
C PHE A 121 15.41 0.86 14.35
N SER A 122 15.74 1.13 15.63
CA SER A 122 16.05 0.07 16.59
C SER A 122 14.83 -0.63 17.18
N ASN A 123 13.70 0.05 17.31
CA ASN A 123 12.46 -0.55 17.85
C ASN A 123 11.61 -1.28 16.80
N THR A 124 12.11 -1.42 15.59
CA THR A 124 11.31 -1.68 14.41
C THR A 124 11.50 -3.07 13.76
N PRO A 125 12.46 -3.94 14.11
CA PRO A 125 12.64 -5.20 13.36
C PRO A 125 11.38 -6.05 13.33
N ARG A 126 10.66 -6.18 14.45
CA ARG A 126 9.40 -6.94 14.52
C ARG A 126 8.31 -6.31 13.65
N MET A 127 8.15 -4.99 13.71
CA MET A 127 7.12 -4.28 12.92
C MET A 127 7.42 -4.32 11.44
N ILE A 128 8.70 -4.14 11.04
CA ILE A 128 9.10 -4.21 9.62
C ILE A 128 8.95 -5.64 9.10
N LEU A 129 9.37 -6.66 9.85
CA LEU A 129 9.18 -8.05 9.45
C LEU A 129 7.69 -8.41 9.38
N ALA A 130 6.88 -7.98 10.34
CA ALA A 130 5.44 -8.17 10.31
C ALA A 130 4.83 -7.51 9.07
N SER A 131 5.15 -6.25 8.79
CA SER A 131 4.64 -5.53 7.63
C SER A 131 5.09 -6.16 6.32
N LEU A 132 6.33 -6.64 6.22
CA LEU A 132 6.84 -7.31 5.02
C LEU A 132 6.10 -8.61 4.74
N VAL A 133 5.96 -9.49 5.75
CA VAL A 133 5.23 -10.77 5.62
C VAL A 133 3.78 -10.53 5.24
N VAL A 134 3.13 -9.58 5.91
CA VAL A 134 1.73 -9.23 5.66
C VAL A 134 1.57 -8.61 4.28
N TYR A 135 2.49 -7.75 3.86
CA TYR A 135 2.52 -7.18 2.51
C TYR A 135 2.58 -8.28 1.43
N VAL A 136 3.49 -9.23 1.58
CA VAL A 136 3.61 -10.36 0.64
C VAL A 136 2.29 -11.12 0.52
N VAL A 137 1.73 -11.52 1.65
CA VAL A 137 0.49 -12.32 1.69
C VAL A 137 -0.68 -11.52 1.11
N SER A 138 -0.91 -10.31 1.60
CA SER A 138 -2.09 -9.52 1.24
C SER A 138 -2.06 -9.04 -0.21
N GLN A 139 -0.91 -8.62 -0.73
CA GLN A 139 -0.78 -8.11 -2.10
C GLN A 139 -0.91 -9.21 -3.16
N PHE A 140 -0.25 -10.36 -2.97
CA PHE A 140 -0.43 -11.48 -3.91
C PHE A 140 -1.86 -12.05 -3.84
N PHE A 141 -2.46 -12.07 -2.65
CA PHE A 141 -3.84 -12.47 -2.49
C PHE A 141 -4.79 -11.48 -3.19
N ASP A 142 -4.55 -10.18 -3.06
CA ASP A 142 -5.33 -9.14 -3.71
C ASP A 142 -5.29 -9.28 -5.24
N VAL A 143 -4.11 -9.33 -5.84
CA VAL A 143 -3.95 -9.53 -7.29
C VAL A 143 -4.63 -10.82 -7.75
N TRP A 144 -4.51 -11.93 -6.97
CA TRP A 144 -5.18 -13.17 -7.29
C TRP A 144 -6.70 -13.01 -7.24
N LEU A 145 -7.24 -12.37 -6.21
CA LEU A 145 -8.67 -12.18 -6.01
C LEU A 145 -9.26 -11.22 -7.06
N TYR A 146 -8.54 -10.15 -7.40
CA TYR A 146 -8.90 -9.23 -8.48
C TYR A 146 -9.17 -9.98 -9.78
N HIS A 147 -8.26 -10.83 -10.19
CA HIS A 147 -8.40 -11.63 -11.41
C HIS A 147 -9.45 -12.75 -11.30
N LYS A 148 -9.74 -13.24 -10.09
CA LYS A 148 -10.87 -14.16 -9.86
C LYS A 148 -12.21 -13.44 -10.03
N TRP A 149 -12.36 -12.25 -9.49
CA TRP A 149 -13.53 -11.39 -9.71
C TRP A 149 -13.69 -11.04 -11.20
N TRP A 150 -12.58 -10.74 -11.88
CA TRP A 150 -12.62 -10.47 -13.32
C TRP A 150 -13.15 -11.67 -14.11
N ALA A 151 -12.56 -12.84 -13.93
CA ALA A 151 -13.00 -14.07 -14.61
C ALA A 151 -14.46 -14.42 -14.29
N PHE A 152 -14.89 -14.21 -13.04
CA PHE A 152 -16.27 -14.45 -12.64
C PHE A 152 -17.26 -13.50 -13.35
N THR A 153 -16.96 -12.19 -13.37
CA THR A 153 -17.83 -11.20 -14.00
C THR A 153 -17.85 -11.36 -15.53
N GLU A 154 -16.72 -11.66 -16.15
CA GLU A 154 -16.63 -11.95 -17.58
C GLU A 154 -17.49 -13.17 -17.96
N LYS A 155 -17.33 -14.28 -17.21
CA LYS A 155 -18.12 -15.51 -17.44
C LYS A 155 -19.63 -15.28 -17.26
N ARG A 156 -20.02 -14.45 -16.29
CA ARG A 156 -21.43 -14.23 -15.95
C ARG A 156 -22.14 -13.24 -16.87
N PHE A 157 -21.42 -12.20 -17.34
CA PHE A 157 -22.02 -11.06 -18.05
C PHE A 157 -21.47 -10.86 -19.46
N GLY A 158 -20.46 -11.62 -19.90
CA GLY A 158 -19.89 -11.56 -21.26
C GLY A 158 -19.09 -10.28 -21.56
N ASP A 159 -18.87 -9.40 -20.60
CA ASP A 159 -18.19 -8.12 -20.79
C ASP A 159 -16.96 -7.99 -19.87
N LYS A 160 -15.78 -7.91 -20.51
CA LYS A 160 -14.48 -7.76 -19.82
C LYS A 160 -14.30 -6.39 -19.16
N ARG A 161 -14.99 -5.38 -19.63
CA ARG A 161 -14.80 -3.99 -19.22
C ARG A 161 -15.76 -3.55 -18.12
N ARG A 162 -16.89 -4.22 -18.01
CA ARG A 162 -17.93 -3.93 -17.03
C ARG A 162 -17.49 -4.37 -15.63
N PHE A 163 -18.04 -3.74 -14.61
CA PHE A 163 -17.82 -4.08 -13.20
C PHE A 163 -16.37 -3.90 -12.68
N LEU A 164 -15.61 -2.93 -13.22
CA LEU A 164 -14.29 -2.58 -12.70
C LEU A 164 -14.36 -2.25 -11.20
N TRP A 165 -15.33 -1.44 -10.79
CA TRP A 165 -15.54 -1.06 -9.39
C TRP A 165 -15.72 -2.28 -8.48
N LEU A 166 -16.38 -3.35 -8.95
CA LEU A 166 -16.61 -4.57 -8.16
C LEU A 166 -15.32 -5.35 -7.95
N ARG A 167 -14.52 -5.54 -9.02
CA ARG A 167 -13.25 -6.26 -8.87
C ARG A 167 -12.23 -5.47 -8.08
N ASN A 168 -12.15 -4.14 -8.27
CA ASN A 168 -11.29 -3.25 -7.51
C ASN A 168 -11.65 -3.30 -6.01
N ASN A 169 -12.85 -2.87 -5.64
CA ASN A 169 -13.25 -2.86 -4.24
C ASN A 169 -13.42 -4.27 -3.64
N GLY A 170 -13.92 -5.23 -4.44
CA GLY A 170 -14.15 -6.60 -3.97
C GLY A 170 -12.86 -7.34 -3.64
N SER A 171 -11.76 -7.13 -4.37
CA SER A 171 -10.45 -7.68 -4.01
C SER A 171 -9.85 -6.95 -2.81
N THR A 172 -9.77 -5.62 -2.90
CA THR A 172 -9.10 -4.80 -1.90
C THR A 172 -9.76 -4.89 -0.53
N LEU A 173 -11.09 -4.82 -0.42
CA LEU A 173 -11.76 -4.92 0.88
C LEU A 173 -11.51 -6.26 1.57
N VAL A 174 -11.52 -7.37 0.83
CA VAL A 174 -11.23 -8.70 1.41
C VAL A 174 -9.75 -8.82 1.76
N SER A 175 -8.84 -8.38 0.90
CA SER A 175 -7.40 -8.40 1.13
C SER A 175 -7.01 -7.55 2.33
N GLN A 176 -7.66 -6.41 2.53
CA GLN A 176 -7.41 -5.52 3.66
C GLN A 176 -7.91 -6.09 5.00
N ILE A 177 -8.93 -6.95 5.04
CA ILE A 177 -9.27 -7.70 6.26
C ILE A 177 -8.09 -8.58 6.66
N ILE A 178 -7.55 -9.35 5.70
CA ILE A 178 -6.42 -10.24 5.94
C ILE A 178 -5.19 -9.43 6.36
N ASN A 179 -4.89 -8.37 5.63
CA ASN A 179 -3.79 -7.46 5.91
C ASN A 179 -3.86 -6.92 7.34
N THR A 180 -4.99 -6.30 7.69
CA THR A 180 -5.17 -5.64 8.98
C THR A 180 -5.13 -6.66 10.13
N LEU A 181 -5.76 -7.82 9.95
CA LEU A 181 -5.78 -8.88 10.96
C LEU A 181 -4.37 -9.41 11.21
N LEU A 182 -3.66 -9.82 10.15
CA LEU A 182 -2.33 -10.37 10.28
C LEU A 182 -1.33 -9.34 10.83
N PHE A 183 -1.39 -8.10 10.33
CA PHE A 183 -0.50 -7.04 10.81
C PHE A 183 -0.73 -6.75 12.29
N THR A 184 -1.98 -6.56 12.70
CA THR A 184 -2.33 -6.24 14.09
C THR A 184 -1.88 -7.34 15.03
N LEU A 185 -2.05 -8.60 14.63
CA LEU A 185 -1.59 -9.75 15.42
C LEU A 185 -0.06 -9.81 15.47
N PHE A 186 0.64 -9.77 14.33
CA PHE A 186 2.09 -9.96 14.31
C PHE A 186 2.86 -8.78 14.95
N ALA A 187 2.38 -7.55 14.74
CA ALA A 187 3.01 -6.38 15.29
C ALA A 187 2.77 -6.20 16.79
N PHE A 188 1.53 -6.46 17.26
CA PHE A 188 1.09 -6.01 18.57
C PHE A 188 0.73 -7.11 19.57
N TRP A 189 0.69 -8.40 19.14
CA TRP A 189 0.43 -9.52 20.06
C TRP A 189 1.46 -9.58 21.18
N GLY A 190 0.97 -9.64 22.42
CA GLY A 190 1.82 -9.64 23.62
C GLY A 190 2.32 -8.26 24.06
N THR A 191 2.03 -7.19 23.27
CA THR A 191 2.37 -5.81 23.62
C THR A 191 1.15 -5.06 24.18
N TYR A 192 -0.02 -5.30 23.58
CA TYR A 192 -1.28 -4.68 23.97
C TYR A 192 -2.32 -5.74 24.35
N ASP A 193 -3.32 -5.34 25.14
CA ASP A 193 -4.48 -6.15 25.46
C ASP A 193 -5.39 -6.35 24.23
N LEU A 194 -6.24 -7.39 24.25
CA LEU A 194 -7.11 -7.75 23.14
C LEU A 194 -8.10 -6.63 22.75
N LYS A 195 -8.53 -5.82 23.72
CA LYS A 195 -9.44 -4.70 23.45
C LYS A 195 -8.75 -3.62 22.62
N THR A 196 -7.51 -3.28 22.97
CA THR A 196 -6.68 -2.33 22.23
C THR A 196 -6.35 -2.87 20.83
N ILE A 197 -5.98 -4.14 20.72
CA ILE A 197 -5.74 -4.82 19.42
C ILE A 197 -6.99 -4.76 18.55
N GLY A 198 -8.18 -5.05 19.10
CA GLY A 198 -9.45 -4.94 18.37
C GLY A 198 -9.77 -3.52 17.93
N SER A 199 -9.47 -2.52 18.74
CA SER A 199 -9.65 -1.11 18.39
C SER A 199 -8.74 -0.69 17.22
N ILE A 200 -7.46 -1.07 17.27
CA ILE A 200 -6.49 -0.80 16.19
C ILE A 200 -6.94 -1.49 14.89
N PHE A 201 -7.38 -2.74 14.96
CA PHE A 201 -7.92 -3.47 13.82
C PHE A 201 -9.09 -2.73 13.16
N ILE A 202 -10.11 -2.37 13.95
CA ILE A 202 -11.31 -1.69 13.43
C ILE A 202 -10.93 -0.34 12.81
N SER A 203 -10.13 0.47 13.51
CA SER A 203 -9.72 1.80 13.01
C SER A 203 -8.95 1.71 11.70
N SER A 204 -7.98 0.82 11.61
CA SER A 204 -7.19 0.62 10.38
C SER A 204 -8.07 0.10 9.23
N TYR A 205 -8.96 -0.86 9.51
CA TYR A 205 -9.83 -1.41 8.48
C TYR A 205 -10.82 -0.36 7.93
N VAL A 206 -11.40 0.49 8.79
CA VAL A 206 -12.26 1.61 8.34
C VAL A 206 -11.52 2.54 7.40
N ILE A 207 -10.25 2.86 7.68
CA ILE A 207 -9.44 3.69 6.80
C ILE A 207 -9.23 3.02 5.44
N TYR A 208 -8.92 1.72 5.43
CA TYR A 208 -8.75 0.98 4.18
C TYR A 208 -10.04 0.87 3.37
N VAL A 209 -11.19 0.75 4.01
CA VAL A 209 -12.50 0.81 3.33
C VAL A 209 -12.67 2.17 2.65
N VAL A 210 -12.42 3.26 3.38
CA VAL A 210 -12.56 4.62 2.83
C VAL A 210 -11.56 4.85 1.69
N THR A 211 -10.30 4.49 1.85
CA THR A 211 -9.28 4.66 0.80
C THR A 211 -9.56 3.82 -0.43
N SER A 212 -10.06 2.57 -0.28
CA SER A 212 -10.47 1.71 -1.39
C SER A 212 -11.65 2.29 -2.18
N LEU A 213 -12.62 2.92 -1.50
CA LEU A 213 -13.70 3.61 -2.21
C LEU A 213 -13.20 4.86 -2.95
N LEU A 214 -12.25 5.58 -2.36
CA LEU A 214 -11.66 6.78 -2.95
C LEU A 214 -10.69 6.47 -4.09
N ASP A 215 -10.07 5.29 -4.15
CA ASP A 215 -9.15 4.92 -5.22
C ASP A 215 -9.87 4.54 -6.53
N THR A 216 -11.11 4.09 -6.45
CA THR A 216 -11.90 3.64 -7.61
C THR A 216 -11.92 4.67 -8.76
N PRO A 217 -12.20 5.97 -8.56
CA PRO A 217 -12.09 6.97 -9.63
C PRO A 217 -10.72 7.03 -10.29
N PHE A 218 -9.66 6.81 -9.53
CA PHE A 218 -8.28 6.83 -10.04
C PHE A 218 -7.99 5.61 -10.93
N VAL A 219 -8.50 4.42 -10.60
CA VAL A 219 -8.40 3.25 -11.48
C VAL A 219 -9.14 3.48 -12.79
N TYR A 220 -10.33 4.08 -12.76
CA TYR A 220 -11.05 4.46 -13.99
C TYR A 220 -10.27 5.48 -14.82
N LEU A 221 -9.66 6.47 -14.16
CA LEU A 221 -8.83 7.47 -14.84
C LEU A 221 -7.58 6.86 -15.47
N ALA A 222 -6.89 5.96 -14.76
CA ALA A 222 -5.75 5.22 -15.29
C ALA A 222 -6.12 4.40 -16.52
N ARG A 223 -7.24 3.70 -16.48
CA ARG A 223 -7.77 2.96 -17.62
C ARG A 223 -8.09 3.86 -18.82
N HIS A 224 -8.68 5.03 -18.57
CA HIS A 224 -8.92 6.02 -19.64
C HIS A 224 -7.60 6.48 -20.30
N ILE A 225 -6.58 6.76 -19.48
CA ILE A 225 -5.23 7.13 -19.97
C ILE A 225 -4.63 6.00 -20.80
N HIS A 226 -4.75 4.75 -20.32
CA HIS A 226 -4.25 3.57 -21.04
C HIS A 226 -4.92 3.40 -22.41
N ASP A 227 -6.26 3.46 -22.45
CA ASP A 227 -7.03 3.34 -23.70
C ASP A 227 -6.68 4.44 -24.71
N LYS A 228 -6.43 5.66 -24.23
CA LYS A 228 -6.00 6.77 -25.08
C LYS A 228 -4.62 6.51 -25.71
N LYS A 229 -3.65 6.07 -24.91
CA LYS A 229 -2.30 5.72 -25.40
C LYS A 229 -2.32 4.61 -26.44
N ILE A 230 -3.17 3.59 -26.27
CA ILE A 230 -3.31 2.52 -27.27
C ILE A 230 -3.81 3.09 -28.60
N LYS A 231 -4.83 3.98 -28.56
CA LYS A 231 -5.39 4.60 -29.76
C LYS A 231 -4.41 5.54 -30.48
N GLU A 232 -3.51 6.20 -29.74
CA GLU A 232 -2.49 7.10 -30.31
C GLU A 232 -1.32 6.33 -30.94
N ASN A 233 -1.12 5.05 -30.57
CA ASN A 233 -0.06 4.19 -31.10
C ASN A 233 -0.52 3.23 -32.21
N LEU A 234 -1.81 3.28 -32.60
CA LEU A 234 -2.42 2.56 -33.74
C LEU A 234 -2.58 3.48 -34.95
#